data_9d2eaccadddcdb95e6a51bf67bbaa6f7
#
_entry.id   9d2eaccadddcdb95e6a51bf67bbaa6f7
#
_cell.length_a   1.000
_cell.length_b   1.000
_cell.length_c   1.000
_cell.angle_alpha   90.00
_cell.angle_beta   90.00
_cell.angle_gamma   90.00
#
_symmetry.space_group_name_H-M   'P 1'
#
loop_
_entity.id
_entity.type
_entity.pdbx_description
1 polymer ?
#
loop_
_entity_poly.entity_id
_entity_poly.type
_entity_poly.pdbx_seq_one_letter_code
_entity_poly.pdbx_strand_id
1 'polypeptide(L)'
;SSAASDVYKRQYLSSGAIKGIGEKMAERIVKTFGDDTFRIMEEEPERLAEIKGISMSKAMDIANQLIDKKDIRKAMMFLQRYGIQMNLANKIFKRYGNDIYNILEQNPYRLADDIEGVGFRTADEIASRAGIKIDSEFRIKSGIFYVLNQATMQGHTYLPYDKLVRQ
;
A
#
# COMPACT_ATOMS: atom_id res chain seq x y z
N SER A 1 -14.74 -5.96 10.79
CA SER A 1 -13.48 -5.96 10.05
C SER A 1 -13.60 -6.79 8.80
N SER A 2 -12.95 -6.39 7.72
CA SER A 2 -12.92 -7.21 6.52
C SER A 2 -11.81 -8.26 6.65
N ALA A 3 -12.05 -9.48 6.12
CA ALA A 3 -11.04 -10.52 6.03
C ALA A 3 -9.76 -10.02 5.30
N ALA A 4 -9.91 -9.13 4.32
CA ALA A 4 -8.79 -8.50 3.62
C ALA A 4 -7.92 -7.64 4.55
N SER A 5 -8.53 -6.90 5.48
CA SER A 5 -7.80 -6.11 6.48
C SER A 5 -7.00 -6.99 7.44
N ASP A 6 -7.58 -8.11 7.87
CA ASP A 6 -6.88 -9.07 8.74
C ASP A 6 -5.72 -9.76 8.03
N VAL A 7 -5.88 -10.11 6.75
CA VAL A 7 -4.78 -10.63 5.91
C VAL A 7 -3.64 -9.62 5.83
N TYR A 8 -3.94 -8.36 5.59
CA TYR A 8 -2.94 -7.30 5.49
C TYR A 8 -2.18 -7.07 6.81
N LYS A 9 -2.90 -7.05 7.94
CA LYS A 9 -2.29 -6.97 9.28
C LYS A 9 -1.32 -8.12 9.53
N ARG A 10 -1.73 -9.36 9.21
CA ARG A 10 -0.87 -10.54 9.35
C ARG A 10 0.37 -10.45 8.47
N GLN A 11 0.21 -10.03 7.23
CA GLN A 11 1.33 -9.85 6.30
C GLN A 11 2.32 -8.80 6.81
N TYR A 12 1.82 -7.67 7.29
CA TYR A 12 2.67 -6.63 7.86
C TYR A 12 3.46 -7.13 9.07
N LEU A 13 2.80 -7.75 10.02
CA LEU A 13 3.43 -8.26 11.24
C LEU A 13 4.47 -9.34 10.97
N SER A 14 4.26 -10.17 9.96
CA SER A 14 5.17 -11.28 9.60
C SER A 14 6.21 -10.91 8.52
N SER A 15 6.20 -9.70 8.02
CA SER A 15 7.07 -9.26 6.91
C SER A 15 8.55 -9.08 7.27
N GLY A 16 8.91 -9.22 8.55
CA GLY A 16 10.24 -8.89 9.08
C GLY A 16 10.37 -7.43 9.53
N ALA A 17 9.33 -6.62 9.38
CA ALA A 17 9.30 -5.26 9.91
C ALA A 17 9.44 -5.23 11.44
N ILE A 18 8.90 -6.23 12.11
CA ILE A 18 8.97 -6.40 13.56
C ILE A 18 9.71 -7.71 13.86
N LYS A 19 10.86 -7.60 14.51
CA LYS A 19 11.63 -8.77 14.91
C LYS A 19 10.91 -9.58 15.99
N GLY A 20 10.88 -10.88 15.83
CA GLY A 20 10.28 -11.79 16.80
C GLY A 20 8.82 -12.18 16.49
N ILE A 21 8.24 -11.66 15.41
CA ILE A 21 6.92 -12.06 14.93
C ILE A 21 7.06 -12.80 13.61
N GLY A 22 6.80 -14.11 13.61
CA GLY A 22 6.65 -14.92 12.41
C GLY A 22 5.18 -15.06 12.01
N GLU A 23 4.91 -15.81 10.94
CA GLU A 23 3.56 -15.98 10.39
C GLU A 23 2.55 -16.51 11.40
N LYS A 24 2.90 -17.56 12.16
CA LYS A 24 2.02 -18.17 13.15
C LYS A 24 1.73 -17.22 14.32
N MET A 25 2.72 -16.45 14.74
CA MET A 25 2.56 -15.47 15.81
C MET A 25 1.67 -14.31 15.33
N ALA A 26 1.89 -13.81 14.13
CA ALA A 26 1.07 -12.78 13.51
C ALA A 26 -0.39 -13.21 13.41
N GLU A 27 -0.64 -14.45 12.98
CA GLU A 27 -1.98 -15.02 12.92
C GLU A 27 -2.67 -15.05 14.29
N ARG A 28 -1.96 -15.48 15.33
CA ARG A 28 -2.51 -15.52 16.70
C ARG A 28 -2.84 -14.12 17.21
N ILE A 29 -1.96 -13.15 16.97
CA ILE A 29 -2.16 -11.76 17.40
C ILE A 29 -3.41 -11.19 16.74
N VAL A 30 -3.51 -11.29 15.43
CA VAL A 30 -4.64 -10.72 14.67
C VAL A 30 -5.95 -11.46 15.01
N LYS A 31 -5.90 -12.78 15.17
CA LYS A 31 -7.07 -13.57 15.59
C LYS A 31 -7.58 -13.17 16.99
N THR A 32 -6.67 -12.85 17.90
CA THR A 32 -7.02 -12.49 19.29
C THR A 32 -7.58 -11.08 19.36
N PHE A 33 -6.97 -10.11 18.68
CA PHE A 33 -7.29 -8.69 18.83
C PHE A 33 -8.07 -8.07 17.66
N GLY A 34 -8.10 -8.72 16.49
CA GLY A 34 -8.88 -8.27 15.34
C GLY A 34 -8.55 -6.85 14.90
N ASP A 35 -9.57 -6.01 14.82
CA ASP A 35 -9.44 -4.61 14.41
C ASP A 35 -8.60 -3.76 15.38
N ASP A 36 -8.59 -4.15 16.64
CA ASP A 36 -7.86 -3.45 17.69
C ASP A 36 -6.37 -3.86 17.78
N THR A 37 -5.89 -4.72 16.90
CA THR A 37 -4.53 -5.28 16.95
C THR A 37 -3.48 -4.20 17.15
N PHE A 38 -3.39 -3.21 16.27
CA PHE A 38 -2.36 -2.18 16.37
C PHE A 38 -2.58 -1.23 17.54
N ARG A 39 -3.83 -0.90 17.85
CA ARG A 39 -4.14 -0.08 19.02
C ARG A 39 -3.68 -0.75 20.30
N ILE A 40 -4.00 -2.03 20.49
CA ILE A 40 -3.58 -2.79 21.68
C ILE A 40 -2.06 -2.92 21.73
N MET A 41 -1.41 -3.20 20.63
CA MET A 41 0.05 -3.30 20.58
C MET A 41 0.75 -1.98 20.96
N GLU A 42 0.14 -0.83 20.67
CA GLU A 42 0.68 0.49 21.00
C GLU A 42 0.30 0.96 22.41
N GLU A 43 -0.97 0.82 22.78
CA GLU A 43 -1.55 1.43 23.99
C GLU A 43 -1.62 0.48 25.18
N GLU A 44 -1.76 -0.82 24.91
CA GLU A 44 -1.91 -1.87 25.93
C GLU A 44 -0.96 -3.05 25.62
N PRO A 45 0.34 -2.83 25.43
CA PRO A 45 1.27 -3.87 24.96
C PRO A 45 1.39 -5.06 25.91
N GLU A 46 1.10 -4.89 27.21
CA GLU A 46 1.06 -5.96 28.19
C GLU A 46 0.05 -7.07 27.83
N ARG A 47 -1.00 -6.73 27.10
CA ARG A 47 -1.98 -7.70 26.63
C ARG A 47 -1.44 -8.69 25.61
N LEU A 48 -0.34 -8.36 24.92
CA LEU A 48 0.35 -9.32 24.08
C LEU A 48 0.82 -10.55 24.83
N ALA A 49 1.13 -10.41 26.12
CA ALA A 49 1.54 -11.54 26.98
C ALA A 49 0.42 -12.54 27.26
N GLU A 50 -0.84 -12.20 26.96
CA GLU A 50 -1.96 -13.15 26.99
C GLU A 50 -1.84 -14.22 25.91
N ILE A 51 -1.08 -13.94 24.87
CA ILE A 51 -0.85 -14.87 23.74
C ILE A 51 0.26 -15.84 24.07
N LYS A 52 -0.02 -17.13 23.89
CA LYS A 52 0.96 -18.18 24.11
C LYS A 52 2.22 -17.95 23.25
N GLY A 53 3.36 -17.91 23.90
CA GLY A 53 4.66 -17.70 23.26
C GLY A 53 5.14 -16.25 23.29
N ILE A 54 4.41 -15.34 23.88
CA ILE A 54 4.84 -13.95 24.10
C ILE A 54 5.01 -13.71 25.61
N SER A 55 6.26 -13.53 26.04
CA SER A 55 6.57 -13.07 27.40
C SER A 55 6.31 -11.56 27.52
N MET A 56 6.24 -11.06 28.74
CA MET A 56 6.11 -9.62 28.99
C MET A 56 7.28 -8.83 28.39
N SER A 57 8.50 -9.34 28.51
CA SER A 57 9.70 -8.73 27.89
C SER A 57 9.59 -8.66 26.38
N LYS A 58 9.14 -9.74 25.75
CA LYS A 58 8.91 -9.78 24.31
C LYS A 58 7.79 -8.83 23.88
N ALA A 59 6.72 -8.75 24.67
CA ALA A 59 5.62 -7.81 24.43
C ALA A 59 6.11 -6.35 24.39
N MET A 60 6.94 -5.95 25.34
CA MET A 60 7.51 -4.60 25.39
C MET A 60 8.46 -4.32 24.24
N ASP A 61 9.30 -5.30 23.86
CA ASP A 61 10.19 -5.17 22.71
C ASP A 61 9.42 -4.98 21.40
N ILE A 62 8.38 -5.76 21.19
CA ILE A 62 7.48 -5.63 20.04
C ILE A 62 6.84 -4.23 20.02
N ALA A 63 6.34 -3.76 21.16
CA ALA A 63 5.71 -2.46 21.27
C ALA A 63 6.68 -1.32 20.91
N ASN A 64 7.90 -1.36 21.38
CA ASN A 64 8.92 -0.37 21.07
C ASN A 64 9.26 -0.33 19.58
N GLN A 65 9.39 -1.50 18.94
CA GLN A 65 9.59 -1.57 17.48
C GLN A 65 8.40 -0.98 16.70
N LEU A 66 7.18 -1.21 17.18
CA LEU A 66 5.97 -0.73 16.53
C LEU A 66 5.86 0.80 16.58
N ILE A 67 6.22 1.42 17.70
CA ILE A 67 6.25 2.87 17.87
C ILE A 67 7.20 3.51 16.86
N ASP A 68 8.40 2.96 16.69
CA ASP A 68 9.41 3.48 15.77
C ASP A 68 8.97 3.41 14.30
N LYS A 69 8.03 2.52 13.97
CA LYS A 69 7.56 2.29 12.59
C LYS A 69 6.12 2.74 12.36
N LYS A 70 5.61 3.60 13.21
CA LYS A 70 4.21 4.05 13.16
C LYS A 70 3.83 4.71 11.84
N ASP A 71 4.69 5.57 11.30
CA ASP A 71 4.40 6.31 10.08
C ASP A 71 4.33 5.39 8.85
N ILE A 72 5.29 4.48 8.71
CA ILE A 72 5.28 3.51 7.61
C ILE A 72 4.08 2.56 7.71
N ARG A 73 3.73 2.12 8.90
CA ARG A 73 2.57 1.25 9.11
C ARG A 73 1.26 1.94 8.74
N LYS A 74 1.07 3.18 9.16
CA LYS A 74 -0.11 3.99 8.80
C LYS A 74 -0.22 4.17 7.30
N ALA A 75 0.89 4.49 6.64
CA ALA A 75 0.93 4.64 5.18
C ALA A 75 0.57 3.33 4.48
N MET A 76 1.09 2.19 4.94
CA MET A 76 0.77 0.88 4.37
C MET A 76 -0.70 0.51 4.54
N MET A 77 -1.29 0.75 5.71
CA MET A 77 -2.72 0.52 5.95
C MET A 77 -3.60 1.44 5.10
N PHE A 78 -3.16 2.67 4.88
CA PHE A 78 -3.82 3.61 3.98
C PHE A 78 -3.77 3.12 2.53
N LEU A 79 -2.61 2.71 2.04
CA LEU A 79 -2.42 2.22 0.66
C LEU A 79 -3.22 0.93 0.39
N GLN A 80 -3.39 0.10 1.39
CA GLN A 80 -4.21 -1.11 1.28
C GLN A 80 -5.67 -0.81 0.87
N ARG A 81 -6.22 0.33 1.30
CA ARG A 81 -7.59 0.75 0.92
C ARG A 81 -7.74 0.96 -0.58
N TYR A 82 -6.66 1.27 -1.27
CA TYR A 82 -6.61 1.43 -2.72
C TYR A 82 -6.22 0.14 -3.45
N GLY A 83 -6.22 -0.99 -2.76
CA GLY A 83 -5.87 -2.29 -3.33
C GLY A 83 -4.37 -2.47 -3.58
N ILE A 84 -3.53 -1.63 -3.00
CA ILE A 84 -2.07 -1.69 -3.16
C ILE A 84 -1.52 -2.75 -2.22
N GLN A 85 -0.85 -3.75 -2.78
CA GLN A 85 -0.22 -4.82 -2.02
C GLN A 85 1.04 -4.33 -1.31
N MET A 86 1.45 -5.05 -0.27
CA MET A 86 2.53 -4.66 0.64
C MET A 86 3.86 -4.38 -0.05
N ASN A 87 4.27 -5.20 -1.02
CA ASN A 87 5.53 -4.98 -1.73
C ASN A 87 5.54 -3.67 -2.51
N LEU A 88 4.43 -3.36 -3.17
CA LEU A 88 4.26 -2.11 -3.89
C LEU A 88 4.13 -0.93 -2.92
N ALA A 89 3.38 -1.10 -1.83
CA ALA A 89 3.24 -0.10 -0.77
C ALA A 89 4.61 0.29 -0.18
N ASN A 90 5.50 -0.67 0.04
CA ASN A 90 6.87 -0.42 0.47
C ASN A 90 7.64 0.45 -0.52
N LYS A 91 7.59 0.13 -1.81
CA LYS A 91 8.25 0.92 -2.87
C LYS A 91 7.72 2.35 -2.90
N ILE A 92 6.40 2.50 -2.83
CA ILE A 92 5.73 3.81 -2.83
C ILE A 92 6.15 4.63 -1.62
N PHE A 93 6.13 4.05 -0.42
CA PHE A 93 6.55 4.75 0.79
C PHE A 93 8.02 5.14 0.78
N LYS A 94 8.90 4.28 0.28
CA LYS A 94 10.33 4.61 0.10
C LYS A 94 10.54 5.81 -0.84
N ARG A 95 9.70 5.95 -1.86
CA ARG A 95 9.82 7.03 -2.85
C ARG A 95 9.27 8.35 -2.35
N TYR A 96 8.11 8.33 -1.69
CA TYR A 96 7.36 9.54 -1.36
C TYR A 96 7.27 9.83 0.14
N GLY A 97 7.51 8.86 1.00
CA GLY A 97 7.28 9.03 2.43
C GLY A 97 5.85 9.46 2.74
N ASN A 98 5.69 10.43 3.61
CA ASN A 98 4.37 10.94 4.00
C ASN A 98 3.66 11.76 2.91
N ASP A 99 4.36 12.15 1.83
CA ASP A 99 3.73 12.82 0.68
C ASP A 99 2.74 11.92 -0.06
N ILE A 100 2.76 10.62 0.20
CA ILE A 100 1.87 9.68 -0.48
C ILE A 100 0.38 10.02 -0.31
N TYR A 101 -0.02 10.54 0.82
CA TYR A 101 -1.41 10.95 1.06
C TYR A 101 -1.85 12.03 0.07
N ASN A 102 -0.99 13.03 -0.12
CA ASN A 102 -1.22 14.13 -1.03
C ASN A 102 -1.20 13.70 -2.49
N ILE A 103 -0.28 12.82 -2.85
CA ILE A 103 -0.16 12.28 -4.22
C ILE A 103 -1.40 11.49 -4.61
N LEU A 104 -1.90 10.63 -3.74
CA LEU A 104 -3.12 9.86 -4.02
C LEU A 104 -4.36 10.74 -4.10
N GLU A 105 -4.41 11.82 -3.34
CA GLU A 105 -5.53 12.75 -3.37
C GLU A 105 -5.52 13.62 -4.63
N GLN A 106 -4.36 14.10 -5.04
CA GLN A 106 -4.24 15.07 -6.12
C GLN A 106 -3.97 14.45 -7.49
N ASN A 107 -2.98 13.58 -7.58
CA ASN A 107 -2.57 12.97 -8.85
C ASN A 107 -1.93 11.59 -8.68
N PRO A 108 -2.72 10.52 -8.53
CA PRO A 108 -2.20 9.17 -8.38
C PRO A 108 -1.47 8.63 -9.64
N TYR A 109 -1.64 9.27 -10.81
CA TYR A 109 -0.92 8.86 -12.03
C TYR A 109 0.58 9.12 -11.95
N ARG A 110 1.05 9.94 -11.01
CA ARG A 110 2.49 10.08 -10.72
C ARG A 110 3.15 8.76 -10.33
N LEU A 111 2.38 7.83 -9.80
CA LEU A 111 2.90 6.49 -9.47
C LEU A 111 3.43 5.76 -10.72
N ALA A 112 2.79 5.94 -11.87
CA ALA A 112 3.24 5.34 -13.13
C ALA A 112 4.54 5.97 -13.65
N ASP A 113 4.79 7.24 -13.33
CA ASP A 113 6.01 7.93 -13.74
C ASP A 113 7.20 7.60 -12.83
N ASP A 114 6.96 7.43 -11.53
CA ASP A 114 8.00 7.42 -10.51
C ASP A 114 8.29 6.04 -9.92
N ILE A 115 7.39 5.08 -10.06
CA ILE A 115 7.50 3.76 -9.41
C ILE A 115 7.67 2.65 -10.46
N GLU A 116 8.80 1.99 -10.44
CA GLU A 116 9.04 0.82 -11.28
C GLU A 116 8.04 -0.30 -10.96
N GLY A 117 7.41 -0.83 -11.99
CA GLY A 117 6.38 -1.87 -11.88
C GLY A 117 4.95 -1.32 -11.79
N VAL A 118 4.76 0.00 -11.76
CA VAL A 118 3.45 0.65 -11.87
C VAL A 118 3.28 1.21 -13.26
N GLY A 119 2.39 0.60 -14.06
CA GLY A 119 1.98 1.13 -15.35
C GLY A 119 0.71 1.98 -15.24
N PHE A 120 0.29 2.55 -16.40
CA PHE A 120 -0.93 3.34 -16.48
C PHE A 120 -2.15 2.61 -15.93
N ARG A 121 -2.35 1.33 -16.27
CA ARG A 121 -3.51 0.56 -15.83
C ARG A 121 -3.60 0.45 -14.31
N THR A 122 -2.48 0.14 -13.66
CA THR A 122 -2.41 0.07 -12.20
C THR A 122 -2.69 1.43 -11.56
N ALA A 123 -2.07 2.49 -12.09
CA ALA A 123 -2.33 3.85 -11.62
C ALA A 123 -3.80 4.27 -11.83
N ASP A 124 -4.41 3.88 -12.95
CA ASP A 124 -5.81 4.16 -13.28
C ASP A 124 -6.78 3.44 -12.33
N GLU A 125 -6.50 2.20 -11.97
CA GLU A 125 -7.27 1.46 -10.94
C GLU A 125 -7.19 2.13 -9.57
N ILE A 126 -6.01 2.55 -9.17
CA ILE A 126 -5.79 3.28 -7.92
C ILE A 126 -6.54 4.62 -7.95
N ALA A 127 -6.44 5.36 -9.04
CA ALA A 127 -7.13 6.62 -9.24
C ALA A 127 -8.66 6.47 -9.16
N SER A 128 -9.20 5.43 -9.77
CA SER A 128 -10.63 5.11 -9.72
C SER A 128 -11.09 4.88 -8.28
N ARG A 129 -10.32 4.13 -7.49
CA ARG A 129 -10.61 3.89 -6.07
C ARG A 129 -10.45 5.16 -5.21
N ALA A 130 -9.58 6.08 -5.63
CA ALA A 130 -9.41 7.39 -5.00
C ALA A 130 -10.51 8.39 -5.38
N GLY A 131 -11.43 8.03 -6.27
CA GLY A 131 -12.52 8.88 -6.71
C GLY A 131 -12.13 9.90 -7.79
N ILE A 132 -10.99 9.73 -8.44
CA ILE A 132 -10.57 10.58 -9.56
C ILE A 132 -11.49 10.33 -10.75
N LYS A 133 -12.00 11.42 -11.34
CA LYS A 133 -12.95 11.35 -12.46
C LYS A 133 -12.27 10.83 -13.73
N ILE A 134 -13.04 10.10 -14.53
CA ILE A 134 -12.58 9.49 -15.78
C ILE A 134 -12.09 10.51 -16.81
N ASP A 135 -12.60 11.72 -16.77
CA ASP A 135 -12.26 12.85 -17.64
C ASP A 135 -11.23 13.80 -17.01
N SER A 136 -10.56 13.41 -15.95
CA SER A 136 -9.53 14.25 -15.32
C SER A 136 -8.36 14.49 -16.28
N GLU A 137 -7.80 15.69 -16.24
CA GLU A 137 -6.65 16.07 -17.05
C GLU A 137 -5.46 15.13 -16.85
N PHE A 138 -5.21 14.72 -15.62
CA PHE A 138 -4.13 13.81 -15.26
C PHE A 138 -4.31 12.44 -15.90
N ARG A 139 -5.53 11.92 -15.88
CA ARG A 139 -5.88 10.65 -16.52
C ARG A 139 -5.67 10.71 -18.03
N ILE A 140 -6.18 11.75 -18.66
CA ILE A 140 -6.08 11.95 -20.11
C ILE A 140 -4.61 12.04 -20.53
N LYS A 141 -3.81 12.85 -19.87
CA LYS A 141 -2.37 12.97 -20.16
C LYS A 141 -1.64 11.64 -20.03
N SER A 142 -1.82 10.94 -18.92
CA SER A 142 -1.18 9.64 -18.68
C SER A 142 -1.65 8.59 -19.68
N GLY A 143 -2.92 8.60 -20.05
CA GLY A 143 -3.50 7.71 -21.06
C GLY A 143 -2.90 7.95 -22.46
N ILE A 144 -2.71 9.20 -22.84
CA ILE A 144 -2.06 9.55 -24.10
C ILE A 144 -0.62 9.00 -24.15
N PHE A 145 0.17 9.22 -23.10
CA PHE A 145 1.53 8.69 -23.02
C PHE A 145 1.55 7.17 -23.09
N TYR A 146 0.63 6.51 -22.40
CA TYR A 146 0.51 5.05 -22.44
C TYR A 146 0.27 4.54 -23.86
N VAL A 147 -0.70 5.10 -24.58
CA VAL A 147 -1.05 4.69 -25.95
C VAL A 147 0.10 4.96 -26.91
N LEU A 148 0.76 6.11 -26.80
CA LEU A 148 1.93 6.43 -27.62
C LEU A 148 3.09 5.47 -27.36
N ASN A 149 3.36 5.12 -26.13
CA ASN A 149 4.39 4.14 -25.79
C ASN A 149 4.08 2.76 -26.34
N GLN A 150 2.82 2.31 -26.27
CA GLN A 150 2.38 1.05 -26.87
C GLN A 150 2.61 1.06 -28.38
N ALA A 151 2.26 2.14 -29.05
CA ALA A 151 2.48 2.30 -30.49
C ALA A 151 3.97 2.24 -30.85
N THR A 152 4.83 2.87 -30.04
CA THR A 152 6.29 2.84 -30.24
C THR A 152 6.84 1.42 -30.08
N MET A 153 6.38 0.68 -29.09
CA MET A 153 6.78 -0.74 -28.89
C MET A 153 6.36 -1.63 -30.07
N GLN A 154 5.32 -1.25 -30.80
CA GLN A 154 4.87 -1.93 -32.02
C GLN A 154 5.58 -1.42 -33.29
N GLY A 155 6.59 -0.57 -33.15
CA GLY A 155 7.40 -0.05 -34.25
C GLY A 155 6.84 1.19 -34.96
N HIS A 156 5.83 1.84 -34.38
CA HIS A 156 5.28 3.08 -34.92
C HIS A 156 6.06 4.29 -34.44
N THR A 157 6.39 5.22 -35.34
CA THR A 157 7.04 6.50 -35.00
C THR A 157 6.05 7.62 -34.71
N TYR A 158 4.79 7.43 -35.06
CA TYR A 158 3.67 8.33 -34.75
C TYR A 158 2.36 7.54 -34.67
N LEU A 159 1.34 8.16 -34.09
CA LEU A 159 -0.01 7.62 -34.06
C LEU A 159 -0.99 8.67 -34.60
N PRO A 160 -1.80 8.35 -35.64
CA PRO A 160 -2.84 9.27 -36.12
C PRO A 160 -3.81 9.68 -35.01
N TYR A 161 -4.23 10.95 -35.06
CA TYR A 161 -5.11 11.53 -34.04
C TYR A 161 -6.41 10.74 -33.82
N ASP A 162 -7.06 10.33 -34.91
CA ASP A 162 -8.29 9.54 -34.86
C ASP A 162 -8.12 8.18 -34.18
N LYS A 163 -6.96 7.57 -34.34
CA LYS A 163 -6.60 6.33 -33.64
C LYS A 163 -6.30 6.56 -32.16
N LEU A 164 -5.64 7.66 -31.83
CA LEU A 164 -5.35 8.02 -30.44
C LEU A 164 -6.63 8.26 -29.63
N VAL A 165 -7.60 8.97 -30.23
CA VAL A 165 -8.85 9.33 -29.54
C VAL A 165 -9.75 8.11 -29.27
N ARG A 166 -9.62 7.04 -30.06
CA ARG A 166 -10.44 5.82 -29.91
C ARG A 166 -9.89 4.82 -28.87
N GLN A 167 -8.68 5.03 -28.34
CA GLN A 167 -8.06 4.16 -27.34
C GLN A 167 -8.47 4.56 -25.90
#